data_477f7d35ded212c67ecb5905b1fd5bd6
#
_entry.id   477f7d35ded212c67ecb5905b1fd5bd6
#
_cell.length_a   1.000
_cell.length_b   1.000
_cell.length_c   1.000
_cell.angle_alpha   90.00
_cell.angle_beta   90.00
_cell.angle_gamma   90.00
#
_symmetry.space_group_name_H-M   'P 1'
#
loop_
_entity.id
_entity.type
_entity.pdbx_description
1 polymer ?
#
loop_
_entity_poly.entity_id
_entity_poly.type
_entity_poly.pdbx_seq_one_letter_code
_entity_poly.pdbx_strand_id
1 'polypeptide(L)'
;WNGSGVTDPSSTVTSVLLSEPKTITAIFEPLSVTNFSGSTPIKDDWYDSNWFGFFYQSNSNWCYHFKLGWINPVAQEEDNLWVWSPTLEWLWLDSKNFPNSYAWLESEKEWVYFDFDATPVAKIYHFSSGIWTAFHRTL
;
A
#
# COMPACT_ATOMS: atom_id res chain seq x y z
N TRP A 1 3.10 -2.58 -21.18
CA TRP A 1 3.85 -1.99 -22.29
C TRP A 1 3.17 -2.27 -23.62
N ASN A 2 3.11 -1.32 -24.49
CA ASN A 2 2.58 -1.48 -25.84
C ASN A 2 3.58 -0.92 -26.88
N GLY A 3 3.87 -1.69 -27.92
CA GLY A 3 4.79 -1.27 -28.99
C GLY A 3 5.39 -2.46 -29.73
N SER A 4 5.80 -2.22 -30.97
CA SER A 4 6.42 -3.27 -31.80
C SER A 4 7.81 -3.66 -31.27
N GLY A 5 8.04 -4.96 -31.07
CA GLY A 5 9.32 -5.52 -30.62
C GLY A 5 9.54 -5.46 -29.11
N VAL A 6 8.52 -5.19 -28.30
CA VAL A 6 8.55 -5.36 -26.85
C VAL A 6 8.66 -6.85 -26.53
N THR A 7 9.63 -7.23 -25.71
CA THR A 7 9.92 -8.65 -25.40
C THR A 7 8.89 -9.24 -24.43
N ASP A 8 8.55 -8.49 -23.39
CA ASP A 8 7.53 -8.88 -22.41
C ASP A 8 6.62 -7.68 -22.11
N PRO A 9 5.40 -7.63 -22.69
CA PRO A 9 4.48 -6.52 -22.50
C PRO A 9 3.85 -6.48 -21.11
N SER A 10 3.87 -7.55 -20.34
CA SER A 10 3.26 -7.66 -19.01
C SER A 10 4.23 -7.43 -17.85
N SER A 11 5.53 -7.45 -18.11
CA SER A 11 6.56 -7.24 -17.10
C SER A 11 6.69 -5.78 -16.67
N THR A 12 7.05 -5.54 -15.41
CA THR A 12 7.43 -4.21 -14.91
C THR A 12 8.72 -3.68 -15.56
N VAL A 13 9.55 -4.59 -16.05
CA VAL A 13 10.77 -4.29 -16.82
C VAL A 13 10.73 -5.05 -18.12
N THR A 14 10.94 -4.34 -19.23
CA THR A 14 10.97 -4.97 -20.56
C THR A 14 12.13 -4.43 -21.39
N SER A 15 12.48 -5.16 -22.45
CA SER A 15 13.46 -4.73 -23.44
C SER A 15 12.80 -4.61 -24.81
N VAL A 16 13.38 -3.77 -25.66
CA VAL A 16 12.94 -3.59 -27.04
C VAL A 16 14.16 -3.56 -27.97
N LEU A 17 14.05 -4.25 -29.09
CA LEU A 17 15.06 -4.18 -30.15
C LEU A 17 14.78 -2.97 -31.04
N LEU A 18 15.69 -1.99 -31.03
CA LEU A 18 15.64 -0.80 -31.86
C LEU A 18 16.43 -1.00 -33.14
N SER A 19 15.76 -1.38 -34.21
CA SER A 19 16.31 -1.43 -35.57
C SER A 19 15.85 -0.22 -36.46
N GLU A 20 14.89 0.53 -35.98
CA GLU A 20 14.26 1.70 -36.60
C GLU A 20 13.59 2.57 -35.51
N PRO A 21 13.22 3.83 -35.77
CA PRO A 21 12.46 4.62 -34.81
C PRO A 21 11.15 3.95 -34.42
N LYS A 22 10.89 3.78 -33.12
CA LYS A 22 9.70 3.14 -32.55
C LYS A 22 9.09 3.97 -31.43
N THR A 23 7.78 3.91 -31.34
CA THR A 23 7.04 4.44 -30.18
C THR A 23 6.70 3.28 -29.25
N ILE A 24 7.05 3.42 -27.97
CA ILE A 24 6.72 2.48 -26.90
C ILE A 24 5.94 3.22 -25.85
N THR A 25 4.79 2.67 -25.47
CA THR A 25 3.90 3.27 -24.48
C THR A 25 3.90 2.40 -23.22
N ALA A 26 4.20 3.00 -22.07
CA ALA A 26 3.95 2.40 -20.77
C ALA A 26 2.47 2.65 -20.41
N ILE A 27 1.74 1.58 -20.12
CA ILE A 27 0.37 1.64 -19.65
C ILE A 27 0.39 1.29 -18.19
N PHE A 28 -0.11 2.19 -17.34
CA PHE A 28 -0.24 1.99 -15.90
C PHE A 28 -1.72 1.87 -15.57
N GLU A 29 -2.10 0.75 -14.99
CA GLU A 29 -3.45 0.58 -14.44
C GLU A 29 -3.46 0.96 -12.97
N PRO A 30 -4.53 1.60 -12.47
CA PRO A 30 -4.69 1.87 -11.05
C PRO A 30 -4.68 0.56 -10.25
N LEU A 31 -3.91 0.52 -9.18
CA LEU A 31 -3.94 -0.59 -8.25
C LEU A 31 -5.17 -0.45 -7.36
N SER A 32 -6.02 -1.48 -7.32
CA SER A 32 -7.17 -1.53 -6.42
C SER A 32 -6.92 -2.50 -5.28
N VAL A 33 -7.06 -2.03 -4.04
CA VAL A 33 -6.97 -2.90 -2.86
C VAL A 33 -8.13 -3.89 -2.75
N THR A 34 -9.19 -3.71 -3.55
CA THR A 34 -10.32 -4.67 -3.59
C THR A 34 -9.91 -6.04 -4.15
N ASN A 35 -8.77 -6.10 -4.86
CA ASN A 35 -8.24 -7.32 -5.44
C ASN A 35 -7.38 -8.13 -4.45
N PHE A 36 -7.29 -7.72 -3.19
CA PHE A 36 -6.61 -8.52 -2.18
C PHE A 36 -7.30 -9.86 -1.99
N SER A 37 -6.50 -10.90 -1.92
CA SER A 37 -6.98 -12.20 -1.50
C SER A 37 -7.71 -12.10 -0.14
N GLY A 38 -8.92 -12.63 -0.08
CA GLY A 38 -9.73 -12.58 1.12
C GLY A 38 -10.44 -11.25 1.40
N SER A 39 -10.40 -10.28 0.48
CA SER A 39 -11.25 -9.09 0.59
C SER A 39 -12.70 -9.43 0.30
N THR A 40 -13.60 -9.03 1.19
CA THR A 40 -15.06 -9.24 1.06
C THR A 40 -15.75 -7.89 0.99
N PRO A 41 -16.58 -7.63 -0.03
CA PRO A 41 -17.35 -6.39 -0.09
C PRO A 41 -18.42 -6.39 1.03
N ILE A 42 -18.56 -5.24 1.69
CA ILE A 42 -19.57 -5.03 2.74
C ILE A 42 -20.75 -4.24 2.16
N LYS A 43 -20.53 -2.96 1.89
CA LYS A 43 -21.54 -2.02 1.37
C LYS A 43 -20.86 -0.70 0.99
N ASP A 44 -21.38 -0.01 -0.05
CA ASP A 44 -20.99 1.35 -0.43
C ASP A 44 -19.47 1.53 -0.58
N ASP A 45 -18.83 0.61 -1.34
CA ASP A 45 -17.38 0.56 -1.60
C ASP A 45 -16.50 0.33 -0.36
N TRP A 46 -17.10 -0.15 0.74
CA TRP A 46 -16.38 -0.67 1.89
C TRP A 46 -16.11 -2.16 1.75
N TYR A 47 -14.93 -2.57 2.20
CA TYR A 47 -14.43 -3.94 2.16
C TYR A 47 -13.85 -4.34 3.51
N ASP A 48 -13.86 -5.65 3.78
CA ASP A 48 -13.15 -6.29 4.89
C ASP A 48 -12.13 -7.28 4.33
N SER A 49 -10.91 -7.22 4.82
CA SER A 49 -9.85 -8.16 4.49
C SER A 49 -9.35 -8.85 5.76
N ASN A 50 -9.08 -10.15 5.66
CA ASN A 50 -8.64 -10.98 6.78
C ASN A 50 -7.42 -10.44 7.53
N TRP A 51 -6.52 -9.77 6.82
CA TRP A 51 -5.28 -9.27 7.42
C TRP A 51 -5.14 -7.75 7.34
N PHE A 52 -5.66 -7.14 6.28
CA PHE A 52 -5.58 -5.70 6.10
C PHE A 52 -6.66 -4.98 6.93
N GLY A 53 -7.84 -5.60 7.14
CA GLY A 53 -8.95 -5.05 7.91
C GLY A 53 -9.91 -4.20 7.06
N PHE A 54 -10.64 -3.30 7.71
CA PHE A 54 -11.68 -2.49 7.06
C PHE A 54 -11.09 -1.32 6.28
N PHE A 55 -11.54 -1.18 5.03
CA PHE A 55 -11.15 -0.07 4.17
C PHE A 55 -12.26 0.31 3.19
N TYR A 56 -12.27 1.57 2.79
CA TYR A 56 -13.10 2.13 1.74
C TYR A 56 -12.28 2.34 0.48
N GLN A 57 -12.74 1.86 -0.68
CA GLN A 57 -12.09 2.10 -1.97
C GLN A 57 -12.72 3.31 -2.65
N SER A 58 -11.94 4.36 -2.89
CA SER A 58 -12.42 5.51 -3.67
C SER A 58 -12.40 5.23 -5.18
N ASN A 59 -12.97 6.14 -5.97
CA ASN A 59 -12.93 6.09 -7.43
C ASN A 59 -11.54 6.33 -8.04
N SER A 60 -10.55 6.56 -7.18
CA SER A 60 -9.15 6.79 -7.54
C SER A 60 -8.26 5.70 -6.95
N ASN A 61 -6.93 5.88 -7.03
CA ASN A 61 -5.97 4.95 -6.42
C ASN A 61 -5.90 5.07 -4.88
N TRP A 62 -6.67 5.99 -4.27
CA TRP A 62 -6.71 6.16 -2.85
C TRP A 62 -7.72 5.23 -2.20
N CYS A 63 -7.35 4.69 -1.05
CA CYS A 63 -8.31 4.05 -0.16
C CYS A 63 -8.23 4.65 1.25
N TYR A 64 -9.35 4.61 1.97
CA TYR A 64 -9.39 5.00 3.37
C TYR A 64 -9.36 3.75 4.24
N HIS A 65 -8.26 3.54 4.92
CA HIS A 65 -8.10 2.44 5.85
C HIS A 65 -8.51 2.86 7.26
N PHE A 66 -9.31 2.05 7.94
CA PHE A 66 -9.91 2.40 9.25
C PHE A 66 -8.87 2.83 10.30
N LYS A 67 -7.69 2.18 10.32
CA LYS A 67 -6.62 2.49 11.28
C LYS A 67 -5.62 3.54 10.76
N LEU A 68 -5.29 3.52 9.48
CA LEU A 68 -4.22 4.34 8.90
C LEU A 68 -4.72 5.67 8.32
N GLY A 69 -6.03 5.80 8.04
CA GLY A 69 -6.59 6.92 7.30
C GLY A 69 -6.40 6.78 5.79
N TRP A 70 -6.31 7.89 5.06
CA TRP A 70 -6.11 7.87 3.62
C TRP A 70 -4.71 7.38 3.25
N ILE A 71 -4.66 6.37 2.41
CA ILE A 71 -3.44 5.76 1.87
C ILE A 71 -3.57 5.49 0.38
N ASN A 72 -2.45 5.44 -0.32
CA ASN A 72 -2.38 5.09 -1.72
C ASN A 72 -1.59 3.78 -1.87
N PRO A 73 -2.24 2.65 -2.17
CA PRO A 73 -1.56 1.39 -2.49
C PRO A 73 -0.83 1.51 -3.82
N VAL A 74 0.43 1.07 -3.87
CA VAL A 74 1.28 1.22 -5.08
C VAL A 74 1.73 -0.11 -5.64
N ALA A 75 2.00 -1.10 -4.80
CA ALA A 75 2.32 -2.45 -5.21
C ALA A 75 1.73 -3.43 -4.21
N GLN A 76 1.18 -4.53 -4.71
CA GLN A 76 0.59 -5.57 -3.87
C GLN A 76 0.94 -6.96 -4.40
N GLU A 77 1.03 -7.87 -3.47
CA GLU A 77 0.97 -9.30 -3.69
C GLU A 77 -0.19 -9.86 -2.87
N GLU A 78 -0.39 -11.18 -2.87
CA GLU A 78 -1.51 -11.80 -2.17
C GLU A 78 -1.52 -11.49 -0.66
N ASP A 79 -0.36 -11.41 -0.05
CA ASP A 79 -0.17 -11.31 1.40
C ASP A 79 0.66 -10.11 1.86
N ASN A 80 1.00 -9.18 0.97
CA ASN A 80 1.74 -7.97 1.31
C ASN A 80 1.40 -6.78 0.41
N LEU A 81 1.76 -5.58 0.86
CA LEU A 81 1.36 -4.34 0.23
C LEU A 81 2.33 -3.20 0.55
N TRP A 82 2.80 -2.51 -0.47
CA TRP A 82 3.36 -1.17 -0.31
C TRP A 82 2.27 -0.12 -0.38
N VAL A 83 2.23 0.75 0.62
CA VAL A 83 1.31 1.90 0.65
C VAL A 83 2.08 3.20 0.88
N TRP A 84 1.58 4.26 0.28
CA TRP A 84 2.01 5.62 0.61
C TRP A 84 0.97 6.30 1.50
N SER A 85 1.42 6.90 2.58
CA SER A 85 0.60 7.67 3.53
C SER A 85 1.06 9.12 3.55
N PRO A 86 0.16 10.12 3.57
CA PRO A 86 0.53 11.53 3.66
C PRO A 86 1.31 11.89 4.93
N THR A 87 1.17 11.10 5.99
CA THR A 87 1.78 11.36 7.30
C THR A 87 3.01 10.52 7.59
N LEU A 88 3.11 9.34 6.98
CA LEU A 88 4.17 8.36 7.25
C LEU A 88 5.03 8.04 6.02
N GLU A 89 4.66 8.60 4.85
CA GLU A 89 5.28 8.28 3.57
C GLU A 89 5.12 6.80 3.22
N TRP A 90 6.18 6.07 2.96
CA TRP A 90 6.14 4.69 2.51
C TRP A 90 6.09 3.70 3.66
N LEU A 91 5.06 2.85 3.63
CA LEU A 91 4.88 1.72 4.54
C LEU A 91 4.85 0.41 3.75
N TRP A 92 5.48 -0.63 4.28
CA TRP A 92 5.24 -1.99 3.85
C TRP A 92 4.45 -2.73 4.92
N LEU A 93 3.35 -3.36 4.48
CA LEU A 93 2.39 -4.09 5.31
C LEU A 93 2.34 -5.54 4.83
N ASP A 94 2.22 -6.49 5.73
CA ASP A 94 2.05 -7.90 5.39
C ASP A 94 1.06 -8.61 6.29
N SER A 95 0.58 -9.77 5.84
CA SER A 95 -0.43 -10.57 6.49
C SER A 95 -0.01 -11.19 7.83
N LYS A 96 1.29 -11.23 8.14
CA LYS A 96 1.83 -11.80 9.39
C LYS A 96 1.98 -10.74 10.47
N ASN A 97 2.42 -9.55 10.07
CA ASN A 97 2.84 -8.50 10.99
C ASN A 97 1.76 -7.44 11.22
N PHE A 98 1.08 -6.99 10.16
CA PHE A 98 0.11 -5.91 10.26
C PHE A 98 -1.12 -6.23 11.13
N PRO A 99 -1.69 -7.46 11.16
CA PRO A 99 -2.74 -7.81 12.13
C PRO A 99 -2.33 -7.62 13.59
N ASN A 100 -1.02 -7.73 13.88
CA ASN A 100 -0.42 -7.49 15.19
C ASN A 100 0.08 -6.05 15.37
N SER A 101 -0.33 -5.15 14.48
CA SER A 101 -0.01 -3.72 14.52
C SER A 101 1.46 -3.37 14.23
N TYR A 102 2.20 -4.23 13.52
CA TYR A 102 3.55 -3.94 13.05
C TYR A 102 3.53 -3.56 11.56
N ALA A 103 4.35 -2.60 11.19
CA ALA A 103 4.63 -2.24 9.80
C ALA A 103 6.10 -1.83 9.63
N TRP A 104 6.62 -1.95 8.40
CA TRP A 104 7.92 -1.39 8.05
C TRP A 104 7.75 0.06 7.62
N LEU A 105 8.51 0.97 8.24
CA LEU A 105 8.53 2.39 7.90
C LEU A 105 9.79 2.69 7.08
N GLU A 106 9.60 2.98 5.79
CA GLU A 106 10.69 3.10 4.83
C GLU A 106 11.57 4.33 5.08
N SER A 107 11.00 5.45 5.54
CA SER A 107 11.73 6.67 5.86
C SER A 107 12.76 6.48 6.96
N GLU A 108 12.50 5.58 7.90
CA GLU A 108 13.37 5.29 9.03
C GLU A 108 14.14 3.96 8.89
N LYS A 109 13.80 3.15 7.85
CA LYS A 109 14.41 1.84 7.60
C LYS A 109 14.28 0.89 8.79
N GLU A 110 13.13 0.90 9.47
CA GLU A 110 12.86 0.04 10.61
C GLU A 110 11.42 -0.47 10.67
N TRP A 111 11.22 -1.54 11.41
CA TRP A 111 9.91 -1.95 11.86
C TRP A 111 9.43 -1.01 12.96
N VAL A 112 8.13 -0.68 12.95
CA VAL A 112 7.47 0.09 13.99
C VAL A 112 6.26 -0.65 14.51
N TYR A 113 5.87 -0.36 15.74
CA TYR A 113 4.65 -0.89 16.35
C TYR A 113 3.63 0.24 16.53
N PHE A 114 2.40 0.01 16.10
CA PHE A 114 1.29 0.95 16.26
C PHE A 114 0.44 0.57 17.46
N ASP A 115 0.25 1.51 18.38
CA ASP A 115 -0.82 1.46 19.37
C ASP A 115 -1.98 2.33 18.86
N PHE A 116 -2.88 1.70 18.09
CA PHE A 116 -4.03 2.38 17.50
C PHE A 116 -5.10 2.75 18.54
N ASP A 117 -5.08 2.13 19.71
CA ASP A 117 -6.05 2.32 20.80
C ASP A 117 -5.57 3.33 21.86
N ALA A 118 -4.34 3.81 21.74
CA ALA A 118 -3.80 4.82 22.65
C ALA A 118 -4.64 6.10 22.65
N THR A 119 -4.90 6.64 23.84
CA THR A 119 -5.65 7.86 24.04
C THR A 119 -4.76 8.96 24.60
N PRO A 120 -4.97 10.23 24.23
CA PRO A 120 -6.00 10.78 23.35
C PRO A 120 -5.73 10.60 21.85
N VAL A 121 -4.58 10.05 21.45
CA VAL A 121 -4.17 9.86 20.07
C VAL A 121 -3.40 8.56 19.91
N ALA A 122 -3.57 7.88 18.78
CA ALA A 122 -2.78 6.70 18.44
C ALA A 122 -1.27 7.00 18.46
N LYS A 123 -0.44 6.01 18.70
CA LYS A 123 1.01 6.16 18.86
C LYS A 123 1.77 5.16 18.01
N ILE A 124 3.00 5.52 17.69
CA ILE A 124 3.98 4.66 17.04
C ILE A 124 5.17 4.49 17.96
N TYR A 125 5.59 3.25 18.18
CA TYR A 125 6.83 2.93 18.87
C TYR A 125 7.94 2.66 17.85
N HIS A 126 9.04 3.39 17.99
CA HIS A 126 10.24 3.30 17.17
C HIS A 126 11.29 2.46 17.89
N PHE A 127 11.58 1.27 17.37
CA PHE A 127 12.47 0.32 18.06
C PHE A 127 13.93 0.78 18.11
N SER A 128 14.39 1.51 17.09
CA SER A 128 15.77 2.00 17.04
C SER A 128 16.07 3.05 18.11
N SER A 129 15.09 3.90 18.43
CA SER A 129 15.23 4.97 19.42
C SER A 129 14.61 4.65 20.79
N GLY A 130 13.71 3.66 20.85
CA GLY A 130 12.92 3.35 22.04
C GLY A 130 11.85 4.41 22.39
N ILE A 131 11.45 5.25 21.44
CA ILE A 131 10.57 6.40 21.67
C ILE A 131 9.18 6.15 21.09
N TRP A 132 8.17 6.65 21.78
CA TRP A 132 6.80 6.76 21.30
C TRP A 132 6.55 8.13 20.67
N THR A 133 5.99 8.15 19.46
CA THR A 133 5.51 9.36 18.78
C THR A 133 4.00 9.32 18.59
N ALA A 134 3.36 10.48 18.50
CA ALA A 134 1.94 10.56 18.20
C ALA A 134 1.70 10.24 16.72
N PHE A 135 0.63 9.48 16.44
CA PHE A 135 0.20 9.17 15.07
C PHE A 135 -1.17 9.80 14.81
N HIS A 136 -1.22 10.72 13.87
CA HIS A 136 -2.44 11.34 13.40
C HIS A 136 -2.80 10.78 12.03
N ARG A 137 -3.83 9.93 11.98
CA ARG A 137 -4.35 9.46 10.70
C ARG A 137 -4.95 10.61 9.89
N THR A 138 -4.76 10.60 8.59
CA THR A 138 -5.38 11.55 7.67
C THR A 138 -6.87 11.25 7.54
N LEU A 139 -7.71 12.22 7.84
CA LEU A 139 -9.17 12.13 7.72
C LEU A 139 -9.63 12.55 6.33
#